data_510fb3e3d4157219ddb4047a66308040
#
_entry.id   510fb3e3d4157219ddb4047a66308040
#
_cell.length_a   1.000
_cell.length_b   1.000
_cell.length_c   1.000
_cell.angle_alpha   90.00
_cell.angle_beta   90.00
_cell.angle_gamma   90.00
#
_symmetry.space_group_name_H-M   'P 1'
#
loop_
_entity.id
_entity.type
_entity.pdbx_description
1 polymer ?
#
loop_
_entity_poly.entity_id
_entity_poly.type
_entity_poly.pdbx_seq_one_letter_code
_entity_poly.pdbx_strand_id
1 'polypeptide(L)'
;MSSASAATIGAGIVGLTMITGLFWGWTFSVMPGLRSVDDRTYVTTMQSVNRAILNPMFLVVFTGTLAVLVAAAFTTFRAGDTRRAWWITAATATYAFGVFGITAAGNVPLNDALDAFA
;
A
#
# COMPACT_ATOMS: atom_id res chain seq x y z
N MET A 1 -17.38 13.06 17.04
CA MET A 1 -16.86 12.69 15.70
C MET A 1 -17.89 13.09 14.66
N SER A 2 -17.52 13.85 13.64
CA SER A 2 -18.45 14.21 12.57
C SER A 2 -18.71 13.01 11.65
N SER A 3 -19.81 13.03 10.90
CA SER A 3 -20.12 11.98 9.91
C SER A 3 -19.02 11.88 8.85
N ALA A 4 -18.48 13.01 8.40
CA ALA A 4 -17.36 13.05 7.46
C ALA A 4 -16.09 12.40 8.03
N SER A 5 -15.76 12.68 9.29
CA SER A 5 -14.63 12.06 9.99
C SER A 5 -14.82 10.54 10.12
N ALA A 6 -16.02 10.09 10.48
CA ALA A 6 -16.33 8.66 10.57
C ALA A 6 -16.19 7.95 9.22
N ALA A 7 -16.72 8.54 8.16
CA ALA A 7 -16.67 7.97 6.82
C ALA A 7 -15.23 7.86 6.28
N THR A 8 -14.43 8.93 6.43
CA THR A 8 -13.04 8.93 5.96
C THR A 8 -12.16 7.98 6.76
N ILE A 9 -12.34 7.88 8.07
CA ILE A 9 -11.63 6.89 8.90
C ILE A 9 -12.02 5.47 8.48
N GLY A 10 -13.30 5.19 8.30
CA GLY A 10 -13.76 3.88 7.85
C GLY A 10 -13.17 3.47 6.50
N ALA A 11 -13.20 4.37 5.52
CA ALA A 11 -12.60 4.14 4.22
C ALA A 11 -11.07 3.94 4.31
N GLY A 12 -10.38 4.71 5.16
CA GLY A 12 -8.95 4.55 5.43
C GLY A 12 -8.61 3.18 6.02
N ILE A 13 -9.42 2.70 6.98
CA ILE A 13 -9.25 1.37 7.56
C ILE A 13 -9.41 0.27 6.49
N VAL A 14 -10.41 0.38 5.63
CA VAL A 14 -10.61 -0.58 4.53
C VAL A 14 -9.41 -0.59 3.60
N GLY A 15 -8.94 0.57 3.15
CA GLY A 15 -7.77 0.68 2.28
C GLY A 15 -6.50 0.10 2.92
N LEU A 16 -6.22 0.46 4.18
CA LEU A 16 -5.09 -0.09 4.93
C LEU A 16 -5.18 -1.61 5.09
N THR A 17 -6.37 -2.14 5.35
CA THR A 17 -6.57 -3.59 5.49
C THR A 17 -6.28 -4.32 4.19
N MET A 18 -6.73 -3.79 3.04
CA MET A 18 -6.46 -4.37 1.73
C MET A 18 -4.97 -4.39 1.41
N ILE A 19 -4.28 -3.27 1.61
CA ILE A 19 -2.83 -3.15 1.33
C ILE A 19 -2.02 -4.01 2.30
N THR A 20 -2.35 -3.98 3.59
CA THR A 20 -1.67 -4.83 4.60
C THR A 20 -1.88 -6.31 4.30
N GLY A 21 -3.09 -6.72 3.93
CA GLY A 21 -3.39 -8.09 3.55
C GLY A 21 -2.61 -8.55 2.33
N LEU A 22 -2.47 -7.69 1.31
CA LEU A 22 -1.66 -7.96 0.13
C LEU A 22 -0.19 -8.20 0.52
N PHE A 23 0.44 -7.29 1.26
CA PHE A 23 1.83 -7.43 1.66
C PHE A 23 2.06 -8.58 2.63
N TRP A 24 1.09 -8.86 3.52
CA TRP A 24 1.13 -10.01 4.40
C TRP A 24 1.16 -11.33 3.59
N GLY A 25 0.22 -11.51 2.67
CA GLY A 25 0.15 -12.68 1.80
C GLY A 25 1.42 -12.82 0.95
N TRP A 26 1.93 -11.70 0.44
CA TRP A 26 3.17 -11.67 -0.31
C TRP A 26 4.36 -12.18 0.52
N THR A 27 4.55 -11.63 1.72
CA THR A 27 5.69 -11.93 2.60
C THR A 27 5.66 -13.36 3.12
N PHE A 28 4.48 -13.85 3.53
CA PHE A 28 4.36 -15.14 4.21
C PHE A 28 3.94 -16.31 3.31
N SER A 29 3.57 -16.06 2.07
CA SER A 29 3.15 -17.11 1.13
C SER A 29 3.92 -17.03 -0.18
N VAL A 30 3.81 -15.92 -0.92
CA VAL A 30 4.36 -15.82 -2.26
C VAL A 30 5.89 -15.90 -2.26
N MET A 31 6.56 -15.08 -1.45
CA MET A 31 8.03 -15.06 -1.41
C MET A 31 8.64 -16.38 -0.90
N PRO A 32 8.13 -17.02 0.16
CA PRO A 32 8.60 -18.35 0.55
C PRO A 32 8.39 -19.40 -0.54
N GLY A 33 7.26 -19.38 -1.23
CA GLY A 33 6.98 -20.29 -2.35
C GLY A 33 7.94 -20.10 -3.51
N LEU A 34 8.24 -18.85 -3.87
CA LEU A 34 9.18 -18.54 -4.96
C LEU A 34 10.64 -18.90 -4.63
N ARG A 35 11.03 -19.00 -3.36
CA ARG A 35 12.37 -19.46 -2.97
C ARG A 35 12.63 -20.93 -3.27
N SER A 36 11.59 -21.72 -3.50
CA SER A 36 11.68 -23.17 -3.75
C SER A 36 11.69 -23.53 -5.24
N VAL A 37 11.58 -22.56 -6.14
CA VAL A 37 11.63 -22.78 -7.59
C VAL A 37 13.00 -22.41 -8.15
N ASP A 38 13.29 -22.84 -9.39
CA ASP A 38 14.50 -22.46 -10.11
C ASP A 38 14.50 -20.96 -10.50
N ASP A 39 15.70 -20.43 -10.77
CA ASP A 39 15.90 -19.00 -11.05
C ASP A 39 15.06 -18.51 -12.24
N ARG A 40 14.95 -19.32 -13.29
CA ARG A 40 14.15 -18.93 -14.47
C ARG A 40 12.66 -18.82 -14.13
N THR A 41 12.14 -19.79 -13.39
CA THR A 41 10.75 -19.77 -12.93
C THR A 41 10.52 -18.60 -11.99
N TYR A 42 11.46 -18.30 -11.10
CA TYR A 42 11.40 -17.12 -10.23
C TYR A 42 11.28 -15.82 -11.06
N VAL A 43 12.21 -15.58 -11.98
CA VAL A 43 12.26 -14.37 -12.81
C VAL A 43 10.99 -14.22 -13.63
N THR A 44 10.58 -15.25 -14.37
CA THR A 44 9.39 -15.18 -15.24
C THR A 44 8.10 -14.97 -14.44
N THR A 45 7.98 -15.57 -13.28
CA THR A 45 6.81 -15.38 -12.40
C THR A 45 6.79 -13.94 -11.85
N MET A 46 7.91 -13.44 -11.34
CA MET A 46 7.99 -12.09 -10.82
C MET A 46 7.72 -11.02 -11.88
N GLN A 47 8.27 -11.17 -13.09
CA GLN A 47 7.94 -10.28 -14.21
C GLN A 47 6.43 -10.28 -14.51
N SER A 48 5.81 -11.45 -14.55
CA SER A 48 4.37 -11.56 -14.81
C SER A 48 3.53 -10.89 -13.72
N VAL A 49 3.88 -11.11 -12.45
CA VAL A 49 3.19 -10.49 -11.31
C VAL A 49 3.39 -8.98 -11.27
N ASN A 50 4.61 -8.50 -11.51
CA ASN A 50 4.91 -7.06 -11.53
C ASN A 50 4.11 -6.31 -12.60
N ARG A 51 3.91 -6.94 -13.77
CA ARG A 51 3.03 -6.37 -14.80
C ARG A 51 1.56 -6.44 -14.40
N ALA A 52 1.12 -7.55 -13.83
CA ALA A 52 -0.27 -7.76 -13.45
C ALA A 52 -0.72 -6.84 -12.30
N ILE A 53 0.17 -6.49 -11.37
CA ILE A 53 -0.19 -5.63 -10.24
C ILE A 53 -0.43 -4.17 -10.66
N LEU A 54 0.12 -3.73 -11.78
CA LEU A 54 -0.09 -2.38 -12.32
C LEU A 54 -1.47 -2.24 -12.98
N ASN A 55 -2.50 -2.78 -12.35
CA ASN A 55 -3.88 -2.65 -12.80
C ASN A 55 -4.61 -1.49 -12.09
N PRO A 56 -5.68 -0.94 -12.69
CA PRO A 56 -6.40 0.20 -12.11
C PRO A 56 -6.93 -0.04 -10.70
N MET A 57 -7.35 -1.26 -10.37
CA MET A 57 -7.88 -1.59 -9.04
C MET A 57 -6.79 -1.43 -7.97
N PHE A 58 -5.61 -2.00 -8.20
CA PHE A 58 -4.47 -1.84 -7.28
C PHE A 58 -4.08 -0.36 -7.14
N LEU A 59 -3.94 0.36 -8.26
CA LEU A 59 -3.53 1.76 -8.24
C LEU A 59 -4.52 2.64 -7.49
N VAL A 60 -5.82 2.43 -7.67
CA VAL A 60 -6.87 3.16 -6.93
C VAL A 60 -6.79 2.86 -5.44
N VAL A 61 -6.64 1.60 -5.04
CA VAL A 61 -6.53 1.26 -3.61
C VAL A 61 -5.23 1.79 -3.03
N PHE A 62 -4.11 1.59 -3.72
CA PHE A 62 -2.79 1.98 -3.23
C PHE A 62 -2.65 3.51 -3.05
N THR A 63 -2.96 4.28 -4.09
CA THR A 63 -2.89 5.75 -4.03
C THR A 63 -4.08 6.36 -3.30
N GLY A 64 -5.27 5.81 -3.49
CA GLY A 64 -6.49 6.27 -2.85
C GLY A 64 -6.45 6.13 -1.32
N THR A 65 -5.82 5.09 -0.79
CA THR A 65 -5.62 4.94 0.65
C THR A 65 -4.87 6.13 1.25
N LEU A 66 -3.79 6.58 0.59
CA LEU A 66 -3.05 7.76 1.06
C LEU A 66 -3.93 9.02 1.06
N ALA A 67 -4.66 9.25 -0.03
CA ALA A 67 -5.56 10.41 -0.14
C ALA A 67 -6.66 10.38 0.94
N VAL A 68 -7.25 9.23 1.18
CA VAL A 68 -8.29 9.04 2.22
C VAL A 68 -7.73 9.23 3.62
N LEU A 69 -6.51 8.76 3.91
CA LEU A 69 -5.85 8.99 5.21
C LEU A 69 -5.59 10.48 5.47
N VAL A 70 -5.14 11.22 4.46
CA VAL A 70 -4.98 12.68 4.54
C VAL A 70 -6.34 13.35 4.83
N ALA A 71 -7.39 12.95 4.09
CA ALA A 71 -8.74 13.47 4.33
C ALA A 71 -9.26 13.11 5.73
N ALA A 72 -8.96 11.92 6.23
CA ALA A 72 -9.35 11.50 7.59
C ALA A 72 -8.65 12.33 8.67
N ALA A 73 -7.37 12.60 8.54
CA ALA A 73 -6.66 13.49 9.44
C ALA A 73 -7.28 14.90 9.43
N PHE A 74 -7.47 15.46 8.24
CA PHE A 74 -8.04 16.79 8.07
C PHE A 74 -9.46 16.93 8.65
N THR A 75 -10.36 15.99 8.30
CA THR A 75 -11.75 16.03 8.81
C THR A 75 -11.83 15.82 10.31
N THR A 76 -10.92 15.06 10.89
CA THR A 76 -10.84 14.82 12.32
C THR A 76 -10.30 16.04 13.07
N PHE A 77 -9.30 16.74 12.53
CA PHE A 77 -8.87 18.04 13.06
C PHE A 77 -10.01 19.07 13.04
N ARG A 78 -10.73 19.15 11.92
CA ARG A 78 -11.88 20.05 11.77
C ARG A 78 -13.03 19.72 12.76
N ALA A 79 -13.16 18.47 13.16
CA ALA A 79 -14.13 18.04 14.16
C ALA A 79 -13.69 18.30 15.61
N GLY A 80 -12.50 18.86 15.84
CA GLY A 80 -11.97 19.22 17.16
C GLY A 80 -11.33 18.07 17.93
N ASP A 81 -11.27 16.85 17.38
CA ASP A 81 -10.63 15.69 18.02
C ASP A 81 -9.13 15.65 17.68
N THR A 82 -8.41 16.59 18.25
CA THR A 82 -6.97 16.80 17.99
C THR A 82 -6.13 15.57 18.32
N ARG A 83 -6.43 14.88 19.42
CA ARG A 83 -5.67 13.68 19.82
C ARG A 83 -5.80 12.56 18.79
N ARG A 84 -7.00 12.27 18.33
CA ARG A 84 -7.25 11.25 17.30
C ARG A 84 -6.64 11.67 15.96
N ALA A 85 -6.75 12.94 15.60
CA ALA A 85 -6.19 13.48 14.37
C ALA A 85 -4.67 13.29 14.30
N TRP A 86 -3.94 13.47 15.40
CA TRP A 86 -2.50 13.20 15.45
C TRP A 86 -2.15 11.73 15.24
N TRP A 87 -2.93 10.79 15.80
CA TRP A 87 -2.72 9.37 15.52
C TRP A 87 -2.95 9.01 14.06
N ILE A 88 -3.99 9.60 13.45
CA ILE A 88 -4.25 9.41 12.01
C ILE A 88 -3.12 10.02 11.18
N THR A 89 -2.61 11.19 11.56
CA THR A 89 -1.46 11.82 10.89
C THR A 89 -0.21 10.94 10.98
N ALA A 90 0.06 10.35 12.13
CA ALA A 90 1.17 9.41 12.30
C ALA A 90 1.00 8.17 11.39
N ALA A 91 -0.20 7.60 11.34
CA ALA A 91 -0.52 6.48 10.43
C ALA A 91 -0.36 6.89 8.95
N THR A 92 -0.81 8.09 8.59
CA THR A 92 -0.65 8.66 7.23
C THR A 92 0.83 8.81 6.87
N ALA A 93 1.65 9.34 7.77
CA ALA A 93 3.09 9.47 7.56
C ALA A 93 3.77 8.10 7.42
N THR A 94 3.40 7.13 8.26
CA THR A 94 3.89 5.75 8.15
C THR A 94 3.55 5.14 6.79
N TYR A 95 2.33 5.34 6.30
CA TYR A 95 1.92 4.86 4.98
C TYR A 95 2.68 5.59 3.86
N ALA A 96 2.76 6.91 3.92
CA ALA A 96 3.41 7.74 2.90
C ALA A 96 4.90 7.40 2.75
N PHE A 97 5.62 7.25 3.84
CA PHE A 97 7.07 6.99 3.81
C PHE A 97 7.40 5.50 3.81
N GLY A 98 6.74 4.72 4.67
CA GLY A 98 7.04 3.30 4.87
C GLY A 98 6.48 2.40 3.77
N VAL A 99 5.32 2.72 3.21
CA VAL A 99 4.69 1.92 2.16
C VAL A 99 4.88 2.57 0.80
N PHE A 100 4.35 3.76 0.61
CA PHE A 100 4.37 4.45 -0.69
C PHE A 100 5.78 4.85 -1.10
N GLY A 101 6.55 5.46 -0.21
CA GLY A 101 7.92 5.90 -0.48
C GLY A 101 8.87 4.74 -0.76
N ILE A 102 8.82 3.66 0.03
CA ILE A 102 9.64 2.47 -0.19
C ILE A 102 9.25 1.78 -1.50
N THR A 103 7.96 1.71 -1.82
CA THR A 103 7.52 1.15 -3.10
C THR A 103 8.06 1.95 -4.27
N ALA A 104 7.94 3.27 -4.24
CA ALA A 104 8.38 4.13 -5.33
C ALA A 104 9.91 4.18 -5.49
N ALA A 105 10.65 4.25 -4.37
CA ALA A 105 12.10 4.42 -4.40
C ALA A 105 12.89 3.10 -4.40
N GLY A 106 12.28 2.01 -3.95
CA GLY A 106 12.92 0.70 -3.85
C GLY A 106 12.32 -0.32 -4.80
N ASN A 107 11.03 -0.64 -4.64
CA ASN A 107 10.42 -1.74 -5.38
C ASN A 107 10.30 -1.44 -6.88
N VAL A 108 9.88 -0.23 -7.26
CA VAL A 108 9.70 0.12 -8.69
C VAL A 108 11.00 0.00 -9.46
N PRO A 109 12.14 0.62 -9.06
CA PRO A 109 13.39 0.46 -9.77
C PRO A 109 13.89 -0.99 -9.85
N LEU A 110 13.69 -1.79 -8.80
CA LEU A 110 14.06 -3.21 -8.80
C LEU A 110 13.17 -4.03 -9.76
N ASN A 111 11.88 -3.73 -9.80
CA ASN A 111 10.96 -4.39 -10.71
C ASN A 111 11.25 -4.03 -12.17
N ASP A 112 11.60 -2.77 -12.45
CA ASP A 112 12.00 -2.32 -13.79
C ASP A 112 13.29 -3.00 -14.24
N ALA A 113 14.27 -3.11 -13.34
CA ALA A 113 15.52 -3.84 -13.63
C ALA A 113 15.27 -5.32 -13.90
N LEU A 114 14.36 -5.94 -13.13
CA LEU A 114 13.97 -7.34 -13.33
C LEU A 114 13.20 -7.54 -14.65
N ASP A 115 12.36 -6.59 -15.03
CA ASP A 115 11.57 -6.67 -16.28
C ASP A 115 12.47 -6.53 -17.52
N ALA A 116 13.59 -5.84 -17.40
CA ALA A 116 14.61 -5.73 -18.45
C ALA A 116 15.52 -6.97 -18.58
N PHE A 117 15.42 -7.93 -17.67
CA PHE A 117 16.20 -9.17 -17.71
C PHE A 117 15.57 -10.11 -18.74
N ALA A 118 16.34 -10.43 -19.80
CA ALA A 118 15.90 -11.31 -20.88
C ALA A 118 16.20 -12.80 -20.58
#